data_9916a0ad972a993bd082d5a05c2e6021
#
_entry.id   9916a0ad972a993bd082d5a05c2e6021
#
_cell.length_a   1.000
_cell.length_b   1.000
_cell.length_c   1.000
_cell.angle_alpha   90.00
_cell.angle_beta   90.00
_cell.angle_gamma   90.00
#
_symmetry.space_group_name_H-M   'P 1'
#
loop_
_entity.id
_entity.type
_entity.pdbx_description
1 polymer ?
#
loop_
_entity_poly.entity_id
_entity_poly.type
_entity_poly.pdbx_seq_one_letter_code
_entity_poly.pdbx_strand_id
1 'polypeptide(L)'
;MGNVFVGLNTEFSRSSDKPFEWAVEETAKMGFEYIEPMVHFGRELMSEAGYFHTVSMFDDPYRIKEACDAAGLKISGLQAHGPLGRPEVHGEYIKLAIRVAAEIGVPVINTDEGIKAKWTTEEEDFVLIKYTLQEAAFVAERRGVKIGAPPRTQLPAGCT
;
A
#
# COMPACT_ATOMS: atom_id res chain seq x y z
N MET A 1 11.04 -10.53 -24.03
CA MET A 1 11.13 -10.85 -22.58
C MET A 1 10.93 -9.54 -21.83
N GLY A 2 9.99 -9.48 -20.90
CA GLY A 2 9.82 -8.29 -20.07
C GLY A 2 10.99 -8.19 -19.08
N ASN A 3 11.46 -6.97 -18.84
CA ASN A 3 12.45 -6.72 -17.80
C ASN A 3 11.79 -6.91 -16.43
N VAL A 4 12.44 -7.65 -15.55
CA VAL A 4 12.04 -7.77 -14.14
C VAL A 4 12.84 -6.74 -13.34
N PHE A 5 12.14 -5.91 -12.59
CA PHE A 5 12.73 -4.92 -11.70
C PHE A 5 12.51 -5.36 -10.24
N VAL A 6 13.49 -5.09 -9.40
CA VAL A 6 13.42 -5.38 -7.97
C VAL A 6 13.36 -4.05 -7.22
N GLY A 7 12.34 -3.90 -6.39
CA GLY A 7 12.15 -2.75 -5.52
C GLY A 7 12.14 -3.16 -4.05
N LEU A 8 12.46 -2.24 -3.16
CA LEU A 8 12.40 -2.44 -1.73
C LEU A 8 11.17 -1.74 -1.15
N ASN A 9 10.40 -2.48 -0.36
CA ASN A 9 9.29 -1.92 0.38
C ASN A 9 9.76 -1.22 1.65
N THR A 10 9.21 -0.06 1.97
CA THR A 10 9.64 0.72 3.15
C THR A 10 9.33 0.05 4.49
N GLU A 11 8.52 -1.00 4.52
CA GLU A 11 8.26 -1.77 5.75
C GLU A 11 9.51 -2.41 6.36
N PHE A 12 10.60 -2.57 5.60
CA PHE A 12 11.87 -3.06 6.15
C PHE A 12 12.38 -2.20 7.31
N SER A 13 12.04 -0.92 7.33
CA SER A 13 12.48 0.05 8.37
C SER A 13 11.52 0.15 9.56
N ARG A 14 10.47 -0.68 9.60
CA ARG A 14 9.38 -0.63 10.58
C ARG A 14 9.84 -0.59 12.04
N SER A 15 10.86 -1.36 12.39
CA SER A 15 11.39 -1.44 13.75
C SER A 15 12.50 -0.45 14.05
N SER A 16 12.82 0.45 13.12
CA SER A 16 13.97 1.35 13.24
C SER A 16 13.63 2.72 13.81
N ASP A 17 12.36 3.01 14.09
CA ASP A 17 11.86 4.31 14.58
C ASP A 17 12.35 5.51 13.74
N LYS A 18 12.46 5.34 12.42
CA LYS A 18 12.98 6.32 11.50
C LYS A 18 11.88 6.83 10.56
N PRO A 19 11.97 8.11 10.14
CA PRO A 19 11.01 8.69 9.21
C PRO A 19 11.12 8.08 7.81
N PHE A 20 10.13 8.36 6.97
CA PHE A 20 10.06 7.91 5.59
C PHE A 20 11.31 8.30 4.79
N GLU A 21 11.80 9.52 4.93
CA GLU A 21 12.97 10.02 4.20
C GLU A 21 14.23 9.20 4.50
N TRP A 22 14.39 8.75 5.74
CA TRP A 22 15.49 7.84 6.09
C TRP A 22 15.37 6.49 5.36
N ALA A 23 14.16 5.93 5.27
CA ALA A 23 13.93 4.67 4.54
C ALA A 23 14.25 4.83 3.05
N VAL A 24 13.93 5.98 2.45
CA VAL A 24 14.28 6.32 1.07
C VAL A 24 15.81 6.37 0.88
N GLU A 25 16.52 7.09 1.74
CA GLU A 25 17.98 7.20 1.70
C GLU A 25 18.67 5.84 1.83
N GLU A 26 18.22 5.01 2.79
CA GLU A 26 18.80 3.68 2.99
C GLU A 26 18.53 2.76 1.80
N THR A 27 17.34 2.84 1.19
CA THR A 27 17.03 2.09 -0.03
C THR A 27 18.00 2.43 -1.16
N ALA A 28 18.29 3.72 -1.36
CA ALA A 28 19.25 4.17 -2.36
C ALA A 28 20.70 3.71 -2.03
N LYS A 29 21.11 3.80 -0.75
CA LYS A 29 22.43 3.32 -0.30
C LYS A 29 22.62 1.81 -0.49
N MET A 30 21.55 1.03 -0.38
CA MET A 30 21.56 -0.42 -0.66
C MET A 30 21.66 -0.74 -2.15
N GLY A 31 21.57 0.25 -3.04
CA GLY A 31 21.71 0.09 -4.48
C GLY A 31 20.44 -0.35 -5.21
N PHE A 32 19.27 -0.22 -4.61
CA PHE A 32 18.01 -0.44 -5.30
C PHE A 32 17.70 0.73 -6.25
N GLU A 33 17.06 0.42 -7.38
CA GLU A 33 16.55 1.43 -8.32
C GLU A 33 15.06 1.76 -8.07
N TYR A 34 14.35 0.85 -7.39
CA TYR A 34 12.91 0.97 -7.15
C TYR A 34 12.61 0.89 -5.66
N ILE A 35 11.59 1.65 -5.28
CA ILE A 35 11.07 1.67 -3.91
C ILE A 35 9.54 1.53 -3.95
N GLU A 36 8.97 0.92 -2.93
CA GLU A 36 7.53 0.84 -2.70
C GLU A 36 7.18 1.47 -1.36
N PRO A 37 6.82 2.77 -1.34
CA PRO A 37 6.41 3.47 -0.14
C PRO A 37 5.11 2.93 0.46
N MET A 38 5.06 2.87 1.79
CA MET A 38 3.85 2.57 2.52
C MET A 38 3.09 3.84 2.87
N VAL A 39 1.78 3.85 2.62
CA VAL A 39 0.89 4.96 2.96
C VAL A 39 -0.16 4.54 3.99
N HIS A 40 -0.61 5.49 4.80
CA HIS A 40 -1.62 5.29 5.82
C HIS A 40 -2.68 6.39 5.83
N PHE A 41 -3.81 6.09 6.47
CA PHE A 41 -4.95 6.99 6.63
C PHE A 41 -4.69 8.15 7.61
N GLY A 42 -3.61 8.12 8.31
CA GLY A 42 -3.17 9.10 9.29
C GLY A 42 -1.93 8.57 10.00
N ARG A 43 -1.62 9.10 11.16
CA ARG A 43 -0.57 8.60 12.03
C ARG A 43 -1.15 7.55 12.97
N GLU A 44 -1.53 6.42 12.42
CA GLU A 44 -2.10 5.35 13.21
C GLU A 44 -1.01 4.56 13.91
N LEU A 45 -1.12 4.43 15.22
CA LEU A 45 -0.35 3.47 15.99
C LEU A 45 -0.97 2.09 15.77
N MET A 46 -0.47 1.37 14.78
CA MET A 46 -0.88 -0.01 14.53
C MET A 46 -0.03 -1.04 15.28
N SER A 47 1.07 -0.60 15.88
CA SER A 47 1.93 -1.40 16.76
C SER A 47 2.70 -0.50 17.72
N GLU A 48 3.31 -1.09 18.75
CA GLU A 48 4.19 -0.39 19.70
C GLU A 48 5.39 0.30 19.01
N ALA A 49 5.84 -0.25 17.89
CA ALA A 49 6.93 0.33 17.10
C ALA A 49 6.53 1.56 16.26
N GLY A 50 5.24 1.87 16.17
CA GLY A 50 4.75 2.96 15.31
C GLY A 50 4.96 2.69 13.81
N TYR A 51 4.52 3.65 12.99
CA TYR A 51 4.64 3.61 11.52
C TYR A 51 5.33 4.87 10.99
N PHE A 52 6.46 5.24 11.59
CA PHE A 52 7.19 6.47 11.24
C PHE A 52 7.73 6.47 9.81
N HIS A 53 7.95 5.28 9.23
CA HIS A 53 8.38 5.08 7.85
C HIS A 53 7.26 5.23 6.81
N THR A 54 6.04 5.53 7.25
CA THR A 54 4.88 5.67 6.38
C THR A 54 4.52 7.13 6.18
N VAL A 55 3.82 7.41 5.08
CA VAL A 55 3.30 8.74 4.79
C VAL A 55 1.78 8.75 4.94
N SER A 56 1.27 9.75 5.65
CA SER A 56 -0.18 9.95 5.75
C SER A 56 -0.74 10.34 4.39
N MET A 57 -1.85 9.72 4.00
CA MET A 57 -2.57 10.07 2.78
C MET A 57 -3.31 11.42 2.87
N PHE A 58 -3.30 12.06 4.04
CA PHE A 58 -3.80 13.43 4.25
C PHE A 58 -2.69 14.48 4.16
N ASP A 59 -1.42 14.07 4.14
CA ASP A 59 -0.31 14.96 3.86
C ASP A 59 -0.21 15.24 2.35
N ASP A 60 0.65 16.17 1.97
CA ASP A 60 0.94 16.43 0.57
C ASP A 60 1.56 15.18 -0.10
N PRO A 61 0.90 14.56 -1.09
CA PRO A 61 1.41 13.36 -1.75
C PRO A 61 2.73 13.60 -2.50
N TYR A 62 3.01 14.83 -2.91
CA TYR A 62 4.27 15.17 -3.60
C TYR A 62 5.49 14.98 -2.71
N ARG A 63 5.35 15.01 -1.38
CA ARG A 63 6.42 14.65 -0.44
C ARG A 63 7.02 13.27 -0.74
N ILE A 64 6.18 12.29 -1.10
CA ILE A 64 6.63 10.95 -1.47
C ILE A 64 7.49 11.02 -2.74
N LYS A 65 6.96 11.70 -3.75
CA LYS A 65 7.63 11.82 -5.04
C LYS A 65 8.95 12.57 -4.94
N GLU A 66 8.96 13.71 -4.29
CA GLU A 66 10.15 14.57 -4.12
C GLU A 66 11.27 13.85 -3.37
N ALA A 67 10.95 13.14 -2.28
CA ALA A 67 11.93 12.37 -1.53
C ALA A 67 12.56 11.27 -2.39
N CYS A 68 11.75 10.52 -3.14
CA CYS A 68 12.23 9.45 -4.01
C CYS A 68 13.06 9.99 -5.18
N ASP A 69 12.58 11.04 -5.83
CA ASP A 69 13.30 11.68 -6.95
C ASP A 69 14.65 12.24 -6.50
N ALA A 70 14.72 12.88 -5.33
CA ALA A 70 15.97 13.41 -4.75
C ALA A 70 16.99 12.30 -4.47
N ALA A 71 16.55 11.09 -4.14
CA ALA A 71 17.39 9.91 -3.93
C ALA A 71 17.68 9.11 -5.22
N GLY A 72 17.12 9.53 -6.37
CA GLY A 72 17.27 8.82 -7.65
C GLY A 72 16.47 7.52 -7.75
N LEU A 73 15.45 7.34 -6.89
CA LEU A 73 14.62 6.14 -6.85
C LEU A 73 13.34 6.31 -7.68
N LYS A 74 12.91 5.24 -8.33
CA LYS A 74 11.62 5.15 -9.01
C LYS A 74 10.61 4.46 -8.11
N ILE A 75 9.40 4.99 -8.04
CA ILE A 75 8.32 4.40 -7.25
C ILE A 75 7.66 3.30 -8.07
N SER A 76 7.75 2.05 -7.62
CA SER A 76 7.15 0.89 -8.28
C SER A 76 5.65 0.75 -8.01
N GLY A 77 5.22 1.17 -6.83
CA GLY A 77 3.84 1.13 -6.35
C GLY A 77 3.74 1.82 -4.99
N LEU A 78 2.52 1.95 -4.46
CA LEU A 78 2.29 2.32 -3.07
C LEU A 78 1.69 1.14 -2.33
N GLN A 79 2.13 0.90 -1.10
CA GLN A 79 1.48 -0.06 -0.22
C GLN A 79 0.42 0.61 0.66
N ALA A 80 -0.78 0.06 0.61
CA ALA A 80 -1.96 0.52 1.34
C ALA A 80 -2.64 -0.67 2.04
N HIS A 81 -2.00 -1.17 3.10
CA HIS A 81 -2.49 -2.32 3.86
C HIS A 81 -3.72 -1.99 4.68
N GLY A 82 -4.66 -2.94 4.72
CA GLY A 82 -5.83 -2.84 5.59
C GLY A 82 -6.81 -3.98 5.37
N PRO A 83 -7.81 -4.11 6.25
CA PRO A 83 -8.71 -5.24 6.26
C PRO A 83 -9.75 -5.16 5.13
N LEU A 84 -9.50 -5.80 4.00
CA LEU A 84 -10.44 -5.88 2.86
C LEU A 84 -11.82 -6.43 3.25
N GLY A 85 -11.90 -7.30 4.25
CA GLY A 85 -13.15 -7.81 4.80
C GLY A 85 -13.95 -6.79 5.62
N ARG A 86 -13.52 -5.52 5.67
CA ARG A 86 -14.22 -4.42 6.34
C ARG A 86 -14.45 -3.27 5.38
N PRO A 87 -15.42 -3.39 4.49
CA PRO A 87 -15.68 -2.39 3.44
C PRO A 87 -15.97 -0.99 4.00
N GLU A 88 -16.59 -0.89 5.17
CA GLU A 88 -16.91 0.36 5.85
C GLU A 88 -15.66 1.16 6.28
N VAL A 89 -14.53 0.48 6.47
CA VAL A 89 -13.25 1.10 6.84
C VAL A 89 -12.32 1.15 5.64
N HIS A 90 -12.06 -0.01 5.05
CA HIS A 90 -11.01 -0.14 4.04
C HIS A 90 -11.44 0.32 2.65
N GLY A 91 -12.74 0.34 2.36
CA GLY A 91 -13.24 0.82 1.08
C GLY A 91 -12.83 2.27 0.78
N GLU A 92 -12.99 3.17 1.74
CA GLU A 92 -12.56 4.57 1.57
C GLU A 92 -11.04 4.74 1.66
N TYR A 93 -10.38 3.94 2.49
CA TYR A 93 -8.93 3.91 2.60
C TYR A 93 -8.27 3.60 1.25
N ILE A 94 -8.66 2.50 0.60
CA ILE A 94 -8.06 2.10 -0.68
C ILE A 94 -8.41 3.08 -1.82
N LYS A 95 -9.61 3.65 -1.82
CA LYS A 95 -10.00 4.70 -2.78
C LYS A 95 -9.15 5.95 -2.61
N LEU A 96 -8.78 6.33 -1.38
CA LEU A 96 -7.89 7.45 -1.14
C LEU A 96 -6.46 7.12 -1.61
N ALA A 97 -5.95 5.92 -1.33
CA ALA A 97 -4.65 5.49 -1.82
C ALA A 97 -4.55 5.51 -3.36
N ILE A 98 -5.62 5.11 -4.05
CA ILE A 98 -5.71 5.21 -5.52
C ILE A 98 -5.61 6.67 -5.98
N ARG A 99 -6.28 7.60 -5.29
CA ARG A 99 -6.21 9.03 -5.64
C ARG A 99 -4.81 9.59 -5.45
N VAL A 100 -4.18 9.28 -4.33
CA VAL A 100 -2.78 9.66 -4.03
C VAL A 100 -1.84 9.11 -5.08
N ALA A 101 -1.93 7.81 -5.40
CA ALA A 101 -1.11 7.19 -6.43
C ALA A 101 -1.27 7.86 -7.80
N ALA A 102 -2.52 8.12 -8.20
CA ALA A 102 -2.81 8.79 -9.47
C ALA A 102 -2.24 10.20 -9.54
N GLU A 103 -2.30 10.95 -8.44
CA GLU A 103 -1.82 12.33 -8.36
C GLU A 103 -0.32 12.43 -8.57
N ILE A 104 0.45 11.52 -7.98
CA ILE A 104 1.92 11.49 -8.12
C ILE A 104 2.41 10.58 -9.27
N GLY A 105 1.49 10.05 -10.08
CA GLY A 105 1.83 9.25 -11.27
C GLY A 105 2.29 7.82 -10.96
N VAL A 106 1.95 7.26 -9.82
CA VAL A 106 2.27 5.88 -9.44
C VAL A 106 1.22 4.92 -10.03
N PRO A 107 1.63 3.90 -10.80
CA PRO A 107 0.69 3.09 -11.58
C PRO A 107 -0.01 1.98 -10.80
N VAL A 108 0.45 1.65 -9.59
CA VAL A 108 -0.02 0.49 -8.82
C VAL A 108 -0.17 0.85 -7.35
N ILE A 109 -1.24 0.41 -6.73
CA ILE A 109 -1.32 0.27 -5.28
C ILE A 109 -1.38 -1.21 -4.93
N ASN A 110 -0.66 -1.61 -3.89
CA ASN A 110 -0.71 -2.94 -3.32
C ASN A 110 -1.43 -2.89 -1.98
N THR A 111 -2.35 -3.83 -1.78
CA THR A 111 -3.08 -4.01 -0.52
C THR A 111 -2.98 -5.46 -0.09
N ASP A 112 -3.46 -5.77 1.07
CA ASP A 112 -3.59 -7.15 1.54
C ASP A 112 -5.00 -7.43 2.06
N GLU A 113 -5.25 -8.69 2.37
CA GLU A 113 -6.54 -9.15 2.87
C GLU A 113 -6.80 -8.71 4.31
N GLY A 114 -5.73 -8.31 5.03
CA GLY A 114 -5.78 -8.01 6.45
C GLY A 114 -5.95 -9.25 7.32
N ILE A 115 -6.38 -9.02 8.55
CA ILE A 115 -6.61 -10.09 9.52
C ILE A 115 -8.07 -10.54 9.43
N LYS A 116 -8.28 -11.85 9.29
CA LYS A 116 -9.61 -12.47 9.31
C LYS A 116 -10.33 -12.15 10.64
N ALA A 117 -11.56 -11.72 10.53
CA ALA A 117 -12.41 -11.56 11.71
C ALA A 117 -12.75 -12.93 12.31
N LYS A 118 -12.79 -13.00 13.65
CA LYS A 118 -13.05 -14.27 14.35
C LYS A 118 -14.51 -14.75 14.25
N TRP A 119 -15.40 -13.89 13.80
CA TRP A 119 -16.85 -14.12 13.78
C TRP A 119 -17.43 -14.24 12.36
N THR A 120 -16.60 -14.19 11.32
CA THR A 120 -17.01 -14.38 9.93
C THR A 120 -16.68 -15.78 9.44
N THR A 121 -17.50 -16.31 8.54
CA THR A 121 -17.22 -17.49 7.74
C THR A 121 -16.35 -17.13 6.52
N GLU A 122 -15.81 -18.12 5.84
CA GLU A 122 -15.03 -17.87 4.61
C GLU A 122 -15.89 -17.28 3.47
N GLU A 123 -17.13 -17.73 3.39
CA GLU A 123 -18.08 -17.23 2.39
C GLU A 123 -18.44 -15.76 2.65
N GLU A 124 -18.64 -15.38 3.90
CA GLU A 124 -18.88 -13.98 4.30
C GLU A 124 -17.67 -13.12 4.02
N ASP A 125 -16.46 -13.56 4.37
CA ASP A 125 -15.22 -12.85 4.07
C ASP A 125 -15.04 -12.64 2.57
N PHE A 126 -15.30 -13.67 1.75
CA PHE A 126 -15.21 -13.57 0.30
C PHE A 126 -16.18 -12.51 -0.27
N VAL A 127 -17.41 -12.47 0.21
CA VAL A 127 -18.41 -11.48 -0.22
C VAL A 127 -17.95 -10.06 0.13
N LEU A 128 -17.47 -9.85 1.35
CA LEU A 128 -17.01 -8.55 1.84
C LEU A 128 -15.76 -8.07 1.08
N ILE A 129 -14.77 -8.94 0.89
CA ILE A 129 -13.54 -8.64 0.14
C ILE A 129 -13.87 -8.30 -1.32
N LYS A 130 -14.71 -9.12 -1.95
CA LYS A 130 -15.17 -8.88 -3.33
C LYS A 130 -15.83 -7.52 -3.46
N TYR A 131 -16.73 -7.18 -2.54
CA TYR A 131 -17.38 -5.87 -2.55
C TYR A 131 -16.39 -4.73 -2.44
N THR A 132 -15.47 -4.79 -1.47
CA THR A 132 -14.43 -3.77 -1.26
C THR A 132 -13.59 -3.57 -2.52
N LEU A 133 -13.15 -4.67 -3.15
CA LEU A 133 -12.33 -4.60 -4.36
C LEU A 133 -13.12 -4.08 -5.57
N GLN A 134 -14.40 -4.43 -5.71
CA GLN A 134 -15.25 -3.91 -6.80
C GLN A 134 -15.45 -2.40 -6.70
N GLU A 135 -15.72 -1.89 -5.50
CA GLU A 135 -15.82 -0.46 -5.22
C GLU A 135 -14.50 0.29 -5.52
N ALA A 136 -13.38 -0.32 -5.13
CA ALA A 136 -12.05 0.25 -5.39
C ALA A 136 -11.70 0.23 -6.88
N ALA A 137 -12.01 -0.86 -7.59
CA ALA A 137 -11.74 -1.03 -9.02
C ALA A 137 -12.40 0.07 -9.86
N PHE A 138 -13.62 0.45 -9.52
CA PHE A 138 -14.33 1.54 -10.20
C PHE A 138 -13.57 2.88 -10.15
N VAL A 139 -12.90 3.17 -9.03
CA VAL A 139 -12.06 4.38 -8.90
C VAL A 139 -10.74 4.19 -9.63
N ALA A 140 -10.14 3.01 -9.51
CA ALA A 140 -8.86 2.67 -10.09
C ALA A 140 -8.87 2.77 -11.63
N GLU A 141 -9.89 2.21 -12.28
CA GLU A 141 -10.08 2.29 -13.74
C GLU A 141 -10.12 3.74 -14.24
N ARG A 142 -10.86 4.60 -13.55
CA ARG A 142 -10.97 6.02 -13.92
C ARG A 142 -9.69 6.81 -13.71
N ARG A 143 -8.81 6.32 -12.87
CA ARG A 143 -7.54 6.97 -12.52
C ARG A 143 -6.33 6.35 -13.20
N GLY A 144 -6.52 5.25 -13.95
CA GLY A 144 -5.42 4.53 -14.59
C GLY A 144 -4.47 3.85 -13.61
N VAL A 145 -4.94 3.55 -12.39
CA VAL A 145 -4.17 2.88 -11.34
C VAL A 145 -4.60 1.41 -11.25
N LYS A 146 -3.65 0.51 -11.10
CA LYS A 146 -3.91 -0.92 -10.87
C LYS A 146 -3.97 -1.22 -9.38
N ILE A 147 -4.72 -2.25 -9.00
CA ILE A 147 -4.76 -2.77 -7.64
C ILE A 147 -4.08 -4.13 -7.64
N GLY A 148 -3.02 -4.27 -6.84
CA GLY A 148 -2.38 -5.54 -6.52
C GLY A 148 -2.88 -6.05 -5.17
N ALA A 149 -3.32 -7.30 -5.12
CA ALA A 149 -3.69 -7.99 -3.90
C ALA A 149 -2.92 -9.31 -3.83
N PRO A 150 -1.73 -9.33 -3.19
CA PRO A 150 -0.95 -10.55 -3.08
C PRO A 150 -1.72 -11.58 -2.22
N PRO A 151 -1.74 -12.84 -2.62
CA PRO A 151 -2.41 -13.89 -1.87
C PRO A 151 -1.73 -14.09 -0.51
N ARG A 152 -2.50 -14.02 0.56
CA ARG A 152 -2.08 -14.46 1.90
C ARG A 152 -2.87 -15.69 2.30
N THR A 153 -2.25 -16.54 3.11
CA THR A 153 -2.76 -17.90 3.44
C THR A 153 -3.94 -17.92 4.41
N GLN A 154 -4.46 -16.78 4.80
CA GLN A 154 -5.49 -16.69 5.85
C GLN A 154 -6.92 -16.43 5.34
N LEU A 155 -7.08 -16.04 4.08
CA LEU A 155 -8.38 -15.71 3.49
C LEU A 155 -8.56 -16.33 2.09
N PRO A 156 -9.80 -16.57 1.64
CA PRO A 156 -10.09 -17.29 0.38
C PRO A 156 -9.64 -16.56 -0.88
N ALA A 157 -9.37 -15.27 -0.82
CA ALA A 157 -8.95 -14.47 -1.98
C ALA A 157 -7.59 -14.90 -2.57
N GLY A 158 -6.80 -15.68 -1.83
CA GLY A 158 -5.51 -16.20 -2.27
C GLY A 158 -5.53 -17.54 -3.01
N CYS A 159 -6.69 -18.13 -3.24
CA CYS A 159 -6.83 -19.51 -3.73
C CYS A 159 -7.36 -19.64 -5.17
N THR A 160 -7.33 -18.61 -5.99
CA THR A 160 -7.80 -18.66 -7.40
C THR A 160 -6.69 -18.51 -8.39
#